data_be95eaf93d5fe7a5cdcddbf8dac05c4c
#
_entry.id   be95eaf93d5fe7a5cdcddbf8dac05c4c
#
_cell.length_a   1.000
_cell.length_b   1.000
_cell.length_c   1.000
_cell.angle_alpha   90.00
_cell.angle_beta   90.00
_cell.angle_gamma   90.00
#
_symmetry.space_group_name_H-M   'P 1'
#
loop_
_entity.id
_entity.type
_entity.pdbx_description
1 polymer ?
#
loop_
_entity_poly.entity_id
_entity_poly.type
_entity_poly.pdbx_seq_one_letter_code
_entity_poly.pdbx_strand_id
1 'polypeptide(L)'
;MKTFKQLRDQVREVLKESIIDIPRRTYAPGVFDDADTKDPKIKSSVKAMIDKQVKDFAKEYPVIKIALIGSILTKRYRNDADLDINVLFDVPEEKQEEERLRLSKKYLSASNPDNIQGKLIPGTKHPVNYYFITDEKTYDEQNAKADAVFDIKGQSFIK
;
A
#
# COMPACT_ATOMS: atom_id res chain seq x y z
N MET A 1 33.18 13.35 -28.02
CA MET A 1 33.77 13.20 -26.69
C MET A 1 32.93 13.87 -25.63
N LYS A 2 32.57 13.20 -24.55
CA LYS A 2 31.79 13.80 -23.48
C LYS A 2 32.64 14.81 -22.70
N THR A 3 32.02 15.90 -22.29
CA THR A 3 32.66 16.88 -21.41
C THR A 3 32.78 16.33 -19.99
N PHE A 4 33.63 16.92 -19.18
CA PHE A 4 33.80 16.58 -17.79
C PHE A 4 32.48 16.67 -17.02
N LYS A 5 31.68 17.70 -17.31
CA LYS A 5 30.35 17.89 -16.71
C LYS A 5 29.39 16.76 -17.08
N GLN A 6 29.36 16.38 -18.36
CA GLN A 6 28.49 15.29 -18.84
C GLN A 6 28.85 13.95 -18.18
N LEU A 7 30.14 13.64 -18.07
CA LEU A 7 30.60 12.41 -17.38
C LEU A 7 30.21 12.41 -15.90
N ARG A 8 30.38 13.54 -15.22
CA ARG A 8 30.01 13.68 -13.82
C ARG A 8 28.52 13.51 -13.59
N ASP A 9 27.69 14.11 -14.44
CA ASP A 9 26.23 14.00 -14.34
C ASP A 9 25.79 12.56 -14.61
N GLN A 10 26.41 11.88 -15.57
CA GLN A 10 26.14 10.47 -15.86
C GLN A 10 26.48 9.56 -14.68
N VAL A 11 27.61 9.78 -14.03
CA VAL A 11 28.02 9.03 -12.83
C VAL A 11 27.03 9.26 -11.70
N ARG A 12 26.55 10.50 -11.50
CA ARG A 12 25.54 10.82 -10.48
C ARG A 12 24.25 10.08 -10.72
N GLU A 13 23.77 10.00 -11.97
CA GLU A 13 22.56 9.26 -12.32
C GLU A 13 22.72 7.76 -12.03
N VAL A 14 23.84 7.16 -12.40
CA VAL A 14 24.12 5.76 -12.11
C VAL A 14 24.17 5.49 -10.60
N LEU A 15 24.84 6.35 -9.83
CA LEU A 15 24.91 6.22 -8.37
C LEU A 15 23.55 6.37 -7.73
N LYS A 16 22.73 7.32 -8.21
CA LYS A 16 21.37 7.53 -7.73
C LYS A 16 20.50 6.30 -7.96
N GLU A 17 20.52 5.72 -9.15
CA GLU A 17 19.81 4.48 -9.47
C GLU A 17 20.28 3.32 -8.60
N SER A 18 21.58 3.16 -8.43
CA SER A 18 22.17 2.12 -7.58
C SER A 18 21.74 2.25 -6.12
N ILE A 19 21.67 3.47 -5.59
CA ILE A 19 21.22 3.73 -4.21
C ILE A 19 19.74 3.35 -4.05
N ILE A 20 18.90 3.64 -5.04
CA ILE A 20 17.46 3.28 -5.03
C ILE A 20 17.30 1.76 -5.07
N ASP A 21 18.13 1.04 -5.84
CA ASP A 21 18.02 -0.39 -6.04
C ASP A 21 18.69 -1.22 -4.95
N ILE A 22 19.54 -0.61 -4.12
CA ILE A 22 20.20 -1.33 -3.01
C ILE A 22 19.18 -1.64 -1.92
N PRO A 23 19.05 -2.92 -1.49
CA PRO A 23 18.19 -3.28 -0.39
C PRO A 23 18.58 -2.55 0.90
N ARG A 24 17.59 -2.05 1.63
CA ARG A 24 17.80 -1.47 2.95
C ARG A 24 18.01 -2.58 3.99
N ARG A 25 18.53 -2.22 5.16
CA ARG A 25 18.74 -3.18 6.25
C ARG A 25 17.43 -3.60 6.91
N THR A 26 16.44 -2.73 6.90
CA THR A 26 15.17 -2.95 7.59
C THR A 26 14.00 -2.68 6.65
N TYR A 27 12.83 -3.16 7.01
CA TYR A 27 11.57 -2.68 6.45
C TYR A 27 11.35 -1.23 6.89
N ALA A 28 10.32 -0.58 6.35
CA ALA A 28 10.05 0.83 6.64
C ALA A 28 9.74 1.05 8.13
N PRO A 29 10.62 1.72 8.89
CA PRO A 29 10.41 1.89 10.33
C PRO A 29 9.26 2.84 10.67
N GLY A 30 8.81 3.66 9.71
CA GLY A 30 7.61 4.49 9.86
C GLY A 30 6.32 3.71 9.77
N VAL A 31 6.35 2.48 9.26
CA VAL A 31 5.19 1.61 9.04
C VAL A 31 5.21 0.40 9.96
N PHE A 32 6.39 -0.17 10.23
CA PHE A 32 6.55 -1.43 10.94
C PHE A 32 7.32 -1.27 12.24
N ASP A 33 6.85 -1.95 13.28
CA ASP A 33 7.63 -2.28 14.47
C ASP A 33 8.44 -3.54 14.17
N ASP A 34 9.56 -3.71 14.86
CA ASP A 34 10.47 -4.83 14.61
C ASP A 34 10.89 -4.92 13.14
N ALA A 35 11.11 -3.75 12.53
CA ALA A 35 11.42 -3.61 11.11
C ALA A 35 12.74 -4.30 10.71
N ASP A 36 13.60 -4.60 11.67
CA ASP A 36 14.87 -5.30 11.49
C ASP A 36 14.76 -6.83 11.59
N THR A 37 13.56 -7.34 11.83
CA THR A 37 13.30 -8.79 11.97
C THR A 37 12.67 -9.36 10.70
N LYS A 38 12.52 -10.70 10.69
CA LYS A 38 11.84 -11.43 9.61
C LYS A 38 10.31 -11.30 9.70
N ASP A 39 9.79 -11.00 10.88
CA ASP A 39 8.36 -10.93 11.16
C ASP A 39 7.96 -9.55 11.70
N PRO A 40 8.13 -8.48 10.90
CA PRO A 40 7.73 -7.16 11.34
C PRO A 40 6.22 -7.10 11.52
N LYS A 41 5.78 -6.28 12.46
CA LYS A 41 4.36 -6.02 12.70
C LYS A 41 4.05 -4.60 12.29
N ILE A 42 2.84 -4.35 11.79
CA ILE A 42 2.41 -2.98 11.50
C ILE A 42 2.36 -2.20 12.82
N LYS A 43 2.90 -0.99 12.82
CA LYS A 43 2.83 -0.10 14.00
C LYS A 43 1.39 0.08 14.45
N SER A 44 1.16 0.09 15.75
CA SER A 44 -0.18 0.27 16.31
C SER A 44 -0.85 1.57 15.85
N SER A 45 -0.08 2.65 15.68
CA SER A 45 -0.60 3.93 15.16
C SER A 45 -1.05 3.82 13.70
N VAL A 46 -0.30 3.09 12.87
CA VAL A 46 -0.64 2.85 11.46
C VAL A 46 -1.88 1.94 11.38
N LYS A 47 -1.90 0.88 12.16
CA LYS A 47 -3.05 -0.03 12.22
C LYS A 47 -4.31 0.70 12.68
N ALA A 48 -4.20 1.56 13.69
CA ALA A 48 -5.33 2.35 14.18
C ALA A 48 -5.90 3.27 13.10
N MET A 49 -5.05 3.90 12.30
CA MET A 49 -5.47 4.73 11.17
C MET A 49 -6.22 3.90 10.14
N ILE A 50 -5.68 2.75 9.74
CA ILE A 50 -6.31 1.84 8.77
C ILE A 50 -7.64 1.32 9.34
N ASP A 51 -7.66 0.86 10.57
CA ASP A 51 -8.87 0.33 11.21
C ASP A 51 -9.99 1.38 11.27
N LYS A 52 -9.66 2.63 11.55
CA LYS A 52 -10.63 3.72 11.56
C LYS A 52 -11.22 3.95 10.18
N GLN A 53 -10.41 3.95 9.15
CA GLN A 53 -10.87 4.14 7.77
C GLN A 53 -11.70 2.93 7.31
N VAL A 54 -11.25 1.73 7.60
CA VAL A 54 -11.97 0.49 7.26
C VAL A 54 -13.31 0.40 7.98
N LYS A 55 -13.40 0.91 9.21
CA LYS A 55 -14.67 0.96 9.94
C LYS A 55 -15.72 1.78 9.19
N ASP A 56 -15.31 2.86 8.53
CA ASP A 56 -16.23 3.66 7.71
C ASP A 56 -16.65 2.87 6.46
N PHE A 57 -15.73 2.16 5.81
CA PHE A 57 -16.06 1.31 4.66
C PHE A 57 -17.03 0.19 5.05
N ALA A 58 -16.81 -0.41 6.22
CA ALA A 58 -17.61 -1.53 6.71
C ALA A 58 -19.06 -1.16 7.01
N LYS A 59 -19.39 0.12 7.08
CA LYS A 59 -20.80 0.58 7.18
C LYS A 59 -21.58 0.32 5.90
N GLU A 60 -20.89 0.25 4.76
CA GLU A 60 -21.52 0.01 3.46
C GLU A 60 -21.77 -1.49 3.24
N TYR A 61 -20.74 -2.30 3.39
CA TYR A 61 -20.76 -3.76 3.28
C TYR A 61 -19.70 -4.35 4.22
N PRO A 62 -19.88 -5.60 4.68
CA PRO A 62 -18.84 -6.24 5.48
C PRO A 62 -17.51 -6.30 4.73
N VAL A 63 -16.42 -6.00 5.42
CA VAL A 63 -15.06 -6.14 4.90
C VAL A 63 -14.54 -7.52 5.29
N ILE A 64 -14.28 -8.36 4.29
CA ILE A 64 -13.88 -9.76 4.50
C ILE A 64 -12.38 -9.87 4.73
N LYS A 65 -11.58 -9.25 3.87
CA LYS A 65 -10.12 -9.34 3.87
C LYS A 65 -9.50 -7.99 3.54
N ILE A 66 -8.33 -7.73 4.11
CA ILE A 66 -7.54 -6.53 3.86
C ILE A 66 -6.08 -6.95 3.71
N ALA A 67 -5.46 -6.62 2.59
CA ALA A 67 -4.08 -6.97 2.32
C ALA A 67 -3.27 -5.74 1.92
N LEU A 68 -2.09 -5.61 2.51
CA LEU A 68 -1.08 -4.64 2.09
C LEU A 68 -0.20 -5.30 1.04
N ILE A 69 0.04 -4.60 -0.07
CA ILE A 69 0.90 -5.04 -1.16
C ILE A 69 1.88 -3.91 -1.53
N GLY A 70 2.78 -4.17 -2.46
CA GLY A 70 3.68 -3.17 -3.02
C GLY A 70 5.07 -3.14 -2.41
N SER A 71 5.89 -2.19 -2.86
CA SER A 71 7.30 -2.10 -2.50
C SER A 71 7.55 -1.87 -1.01
N ILE A 72 6.57 -1.32 -0.29
CA ILE A 72 6.67 -1.10 1.17
C ILE A 72 6.90 -2.41 1.94
N LEU A 73 6.50 -3.54 1.37
CA LEU A 73 6.70 -4.88 1.94
C LEU A 73 8.08 -5.46 1.62
N THR A 74 8.91 -4.74 0.90
CA THR A 74 10.27 -5.15 0.55
C THR A 74 11.28 -4.24 1.25
N LYS A 75 12.54 -4.61 1.24
CA LYS A 75 13.61 -3.75 1.74
C LYS A 75 14.15 -2.81 0.66
N ARG A 76 13.43 -2.70 -0.46
CA ARG A 76 13.77 -1.83 -1.61
C ARG A 76 12.77 -0.67 -1.78
N TYR A 77 12.06 -0.30 -0.70
CA TYR A 77 11.08 0.77 -0.73
C TYR A 77 11.75 2.16 -0.84
N ARG A 78 11.06 3.08 -1.49
CA ARG A 78 11.45 4.50 -1.49
C ARG A 78 10.98 5.18 -0.20
N ASN A 79 11.59 6.33 0.13
CA ASN A 79 11.18 7.11 1.31
C ASN A 79 9.72 7.57 1.25
N ASP A 80 9.18 7.72 0.05
CA ASP A 80 7.80 8.13 -0.22
C ASP A 80 6.94 6.98 -0.77
N ALA A 81 7.37 5.74 -0.56
CA ALA A 81 6.63 4.57 -1.05
C ALA A 81 5.20 4.55 -0.51
N ASP A 82 4.24 4.25 -1.39
CA ASP A 82 2.83 4.14 -1.03
C ASP A 82 2.56 2.85 -0.24
N LEU A 83 1.57 2.92 0.65
CA LEU A 83 0.93 1.72 1.18
C LEU A 83 -0.27 1.42 0.29
N ASP A 84 -0.17 0.37 -0.52
CA ASP A 84 -1.25 -0.09 -1.37
C ASP A 84 -2.06 -1.15 -0.64
N ILE A 85 -3.32 -0.87 -0.38
CA ILE A 85 -4.18 -1.73 0.43
C ILE A 85 -5.37 -2.21 -0.38
N ASN A 86 -5.44 -3.51 -0.60
CA ASN A 86 -6.59 -4.17 -1.21
C ASN A 86 -7.63 -4.48 -0.14
N VAL A 87 -8.86 -4.03 -0.36
CA VAL A 87 -9.99 -4.23 0.55
C VAL A 87 -11.05 -5.06 -0.17
N LEU A 88 -11.35 -6.24 0.35
CA LEU A 88 -12.40 -7.12 -0.19
C LEU A 88 -13.69 -6.93 0.61
N PHE A 89 -14.74 -6.50 -0.07
CA PHE A 89 -16.08 -6.36 0.48
C PHE A 89 -16.94 -7.57 0.13
N ASP A 90 -17.85 -7.93 1.05
CA ASP A 90 -18.88 -8.93 0.80
C ASP A 90 -20.10 -8.24 0.17
N VAL A 91 -20.18 -8.32 -1.16
CA VAL A 91 -21.24 -7.70 -1.97
C VAL A 91 -21.97 -8.79 -2.75
N PRO A 92 -23.32 -8.74 -2.81
CA PRO A 92 -24.07 -9.68 -3.64
C PRO A 92 -23.58 -9.70 -5.08
N GLU A 93 -23.50 -10.88 -5.67
CA GLU A 93 -22.88 -11.11 -6.99
C GLU A 93 -23.41 -10.16 -8.06
N GLU A 94 -24.72 -9.93 -8.09
CA GLU A 94 -25.39 -9.10 -9.09
C GLU A 94 -25.10 -7.60 -8.94
N LYS A 95 -24.50 -7.18 -7.83
CA LYS A 95 -24.21 -5.77 -7.53
C LYS A 95 -22.70 -5.46 -7.46
N GLN A 96 -21.85 -6.45 -7.61
CA GLN A 96 -20.42 -6.32 -7.34
C GLN A 96 -19.77 -5.19 -8.14
N GLU A 97 -19.96 -5.12 -9.44
CA GLU A 97 -19.32 -4.11 -10.27
C GLU A 97 -19.91 -2.71 -10.03
N GLU A 98 -21.23 -2.60 -9.94
CA GLU A 98 -21.91 -1.34 -9.65
C GLU A 98 -21.48 -0.75 -8.31
N GLU A 99 -21.43 -1.58 -7.28
CA GLU A 99 -21.05 -1.13 -5.94
C GLU A 99 -19.57 -0.84 -5.80
N ARG A 100 -18.71 -1.58 -6.50
CA ARG A 100 -17.29 -1.26 -6.54
C ARG A 100 -17.07 0.15 -7.08
N LEU A 101 -17.72 0.51 -8.17
CA LEU A 101 -17.64 1.83 -8.77
C LEU A 101 -18.21 2.91 -7.85
N ARG A 102 -19.36 2.65 -7.23
CA ARG A 102 -19.99 3.59 -6.31
C ARG A 102 -19.12 3.87 -5.08
N LEU A 103 -18.61 2.82 -4.45
CA LEU A 103 -17.76 2.94 -3.27
C LEU A 103 -16.44 3.63 -3.59
N SER A 104 -15.83 3.30 -4.71
CA SER A 104 -14.58 3.93 -5.15
C SER A 104 -14.80 5.42 -5.41
N LYS A 105 -15.90 5.79 -6.03
CA LYS A 105 -16.25 7.21 -6.26
C LYS A 105 -16.50 7.95 -4.95
N LYS A 106 -17.17 7.33 -4.01
CA LYS A 106 -17.51 7.95 -2.72
C LYS A 106 -16.27 8.22 -1.86
N TYR A 107 -15.38 7.24 -1.75
CA TYR A 107 -14.25 7.30 -0.79
C TYR A 107 -12.91 7.66 -1.41
N LEU A 108 -12.69 7.35 -2.68
CA LEU A 108 -11.36 7.39 -3.29
C LEU A 108 -11.22 8.41 -4.43
N SER A 109 -12.30 8.97 -4.91
CA SER A 109 -12.25 9.88 -6.05
C SER A 109 -11.72 11.26 -5.65
N ALA A 110 -10.78 11.78 -6.45
CA ALA A 110 -10.27 13.14 -6.31
C ALA A 110 -11.37 14.21 -6.45
N SER A 111 -12.50 13.88 -7.11
CA SER A 111 -13.64 14.79 -7.24
C SER A 111 -14.43 14.97 -5.95
N ASN A 112 -14.24 14.08 -4.96
CA ASN A 112 -14.86 14.20 -3.64
C ASN A 112 -13.85 14.86 -2.67
N PRO A 113 -14.17 16.05 -2.10
CA PRO A 113 -13.26 16.72 -1.17
C PRO A 113 -13.03 15.92 0.12
N ASP A 114 -13.94 14.99 0.46
CA ASP A 114 -13.82 14.14 1.65
C ASP A 114 -13.14 12.80 1.36
N ASN A 115 -12.56 12.62 0.17
CA ASN A 115 -11.86 11.38 -0.16
C ASN A 115 -10.66 11.17 0.77
N ILE A 116 -10.32 9.90 0.96
CA ILE A 116 -9.22 9.49 1.86
C ILE A 116 -8.00 8.97 1.11
N GLN A 117 -8.04 8.97 -0.23
CA GLN A 117 -6.95 8.43 -1.03
C GLN A 117 -5.71 9.31 -0.92
N GLY A 118 -4.55 8.69 -0.74
CA GLY A 118 -3.28 9.38 -0.71
C GLY A 118 -2.95 10.13 0.57
N LYS A 119 -3.72 9.92 1.65
CA LYS A 119 -3.40 10.55 2.93
C LYS A 119 -2.12 9.98 3.53
N LEU A 120 -1.25 10.85 4.01
CA LEU A 120 0.02 10.43 4.61
C LEU A 120 -0.20 9.81 5.99
N ILE A 121 0.58 8.76 6.26
CA ILE A 121 0.73 8.28 7.64
C ILE A 121 1.43 9.38 8.44
N PRO A 122 0.88 9.79 9.59
CA PRO A 122 1.49 10.86 10.40
C PRO A 122 2.96 10.61 10.71
N GLY A 123 3.80 11.63 10.53
CA GLY A 123 5.24 11.54 10.76
C GLY A 123 6.03 10.86 9.65
N THR A 124 5.41 10.49 8.54
CA THR A 124 6.05 9.84 7.41
C THR A 124 5.73 10.56 6.10
N LYS A 125 6.41 10.14 5.02
CA LYS A 125 6.11 10.53 3.64
C LYS A 125 5.37 9.43 2.88
N HIS A 126 4.82 8.43 3.58
CA HIS A 126 4.12 7.29 2.99
C HIS A 126 2.62 7.58 2.87
N PRO A 127 2.09 7.77 1.65
CA PRO A 127 0.65 7.88 1.46
C PRO A 127 -0.03 6.52 1.49
N VAL A 128 -1.28 6.50 1.91
CA VAL A 128 -2.10 5.28 1.92
C VAL A 128 -3.07 5.32 0.76
N ASN A 129 -3.02 4.31 -0.10
CA ASN A 129 -3.92 4.14 -1.23
C ASN A 129 -4.73 2.86 -1.08
N TYR A 130 -6.04 2.98 -1.21
CA TYR A 130 -6.96 1.86 -1.15
C TYR A 130 -7.42 1.44 -2.54
N TYR A 131 -7.61 0.13 -2.70
CA TYR A 131 -8.19 -0.48 -3.88
C TYR A 131 -9.37 -1.34 -3.43
N PHE A 132 -10.58 -0.96 -3.84
CA PHE A 132 -11.80 -1.66 -3.45
C PHE A 132 -12.09 -2.80 -4.42
N ILE A 133 -12.32 -3.96 -3.88
CA ILE A 133 -12.59 -5.19 -4.61
C ILE A 133 -13.85 -5.82 -4.03
N THR A 134 -14.75 -6.26 -4.89
CA THR A 134 -16.07 -6.77 -4.49
C THR A 134 -16.28 -8.23 -4.83
N ASP A 135 -15.29 -8.89 -5.45
CA ASP A 135 -15.31 -10.32 -5.72
C ASP A 135 -13.99 -10.99 -5.32
N GLU A 136 -14.09 -12.15 -4.72
CA GLU A 136 -12.93 -12.88 -4.17
C GLU A 136 -11.94 -13.29 -5.24
N LYS A 137 -12.43 -13.66 -6.43
CA LYS A 137 -11.57 -14.04 -7.55
C LYS A 137 -10.60 -12.93 -7.94
N THR A 138 -11.10 -11.70 -8.11
CA THR A 138 -10.28 -10.52 -8.42
C THR A 138 -9.30 -10.24 -7.29
N TYR A 139 -9.74 -10.35 -6.03
CA TYR A 139 -8.87 -10.15 -4.87
C TYR A 139 -7.69 -11.13 -4.88
N ASP A 140 -7.97 -12.41 -5.10
CA ASP A 140 -6.94 -13.46 -5.15
C ASP A 140 -6.00 -13.24 -6.34
N GLU A 141 -6.51 -12.85 -7.49
CA GLU A 141 -5.70 -12.55 -8.69
C GLU A 141 -4.77 -11.37 -8.48
N GLN A 142 -5.26 -10.30 -7.85
CA GLN A 142 -4.44 -9.11 -7.56
C GLN A 142 -3.32 -9.44 -6.56
N ASN A 143 -3.62 -10.20 -5.53
CA ASN A 143 -2.62 -10.63 -4.55
C ASN A 143 -1.61 -11.60 -5.18
N ALA A 144 -2.04 -12.45 -6.09
CA ALA A 144 -1.14 -13.39 -6.78
C ALA A 144 -0.11 -12.68 -7.66
N LYS A 145 -0.45 -11.52 -8.23
CA LYS A 145 0.45 -10.71 -9.05
C LYS A 145 1.46 -9.92 -8.21
N ALA A 146 1.18 -9.70 -6.93
CA ALA A 146 2.06 -8.95 -6.06
C ALA A 146 3.29 -9.79 -5.67
N ASP A 147 4.44 -9.15 -5.53
CA ASP A 147 5.68 -9.82 -5.09
C ASP A 147 5.62 -10.24 -3.62
N ALA A 148 4.89 -9.49 -2.81
CA ALA A 148 4.69 -9.77 -1.40
C ALA A 148 3.30 -9.31 -0.98
N VAL A 149 2.71 -10.01 -0.02
CA VAL A 149 1.38 -9.72 0.53
C VAL A 149 1.42 -9.84 2.05
N PHE A 150 0.93 -8.81 2.74
CA PHE A 150 0.82 -8.80 4.19
C PHE A 150 -0.66 -8.72 4.58
N ASP A 151 -1.13 -9.73 5.33
CA ASP A 151 -2.50 -9.73 5.84
C ASP A 151 -2.60 -8.79 7.04
N ILE A 152 -3.37 -7.72 6.90
CA ILE A 152 -3.49 -6.70 7.95
C ILE A 152 -4.24 -7.24 9.17
N LYS A 153 -5.27 -8.05 8.99
CA LYS A 153 -6.02 -8.63 10.10
C LYS A 153 -5.20 -9.64 10.89
N GLY A 154 -4.46 -10.50 10.18
CA GLY A 154 -3.63 -11.53 10.79
C GLY A 154 -2.24 -11.05 11.20
N GLN A 155 -1.84 -9.84 10.83
CA GLN A 155 -0.53 -9.26 11.13
C GLN A 155 0.64 -10.14 10.67
N SER A 156 0.55 -10.71 9.47
CA SER A 156 1.60 -11.61 8.96
C SER A 156 1.69 -11.57 7.43
N PHE A 157 2.88 -11.86 6.92
CA PHE A 157 3.07 -12.12 5.50
C PHE A 157 2.38 -13.42 5.12
N ILE A 158 1.64 -13.39 4.00
CA ILE A 158 1.03 -14.58 3.40
C ILE A 158 1.64 -14.90 2.03
N LYS A 159 2.55 -14.04 1.59
CA LYS A 159 3.34 -14.28 0.38
C LYS A 159 4.67 -13.55 0.48
#